data_8c30285082b7e0a0f03e24856757707a
#
_entry.id   8c30285082b7e0a0f03e24856757707a
#
_cell.length_a   1.000
_cell.length_b   1.000
_cell.length_c   1.000
_cell.angle_alpha   90.00
_cell.angle_beta   90.00
_cell.angle_gamma   90.00
#
_symmetry.space_group_name_H-M   'P 1'
#
loop_
_entity.id
_entity.type
_entity.pdbx_description
1 polymer ?
#
loop_
_entity_poly.entity_id
_entity_poly.type
_entity_poly.pdbx_seq_one_letter_code
_entity_poly.pdbx_strand_id
1 'polypeptide(L)'
;MGFIVFNHQTYPNLINFFKEIDIEIEKSDMSFSVSVENTNYEYCGKGLSGIFANKSNLLNIEFLKMFFDILKFYKTCDNISEIDQKITLDDFLKINKWSKSFINYHIIPMVSAIWSMPPYEAGKMPMNFF
;
A
#
# COMPACT_ATOMS: atom_id res chain seq x y z
N MET A 1 -10.22 4.85 20.61
CA MET A 1 -8.78 5.06 20.43
C MET A 1 -8.58 6.18 19.44
N GLY A 2 -7.69 7.12 19.71
CA GLY A 2 -7.44 8.25 18.85
C GLY A 2 -6.53 7.91 17.66
N PHE A 3 -6.10 8.93 16.95
CA PHE A 3 -5.19 8.86 15.83
C PHE A 3 -3.82 8.32 16.30
N ILE A 4 -3.35 7.25 15.67
CA ILE A 4 -2.19 6.50 16.17
C ILE A 4 -0.90 6.88 15.45
N VAL A 5 -0.98 7.20 14.15
CA VAL A 5 0.20 7.46 13.30
C VAL A 5 -0.04 8.62 12.35
N PHE A 6 0.98 9.47 12.20
CA PHE A 6 0.99 10.61 11.29
C PHE A 6 2.42 10.85 10.78
N ASN A 7 2.58 11.67 9.75
CA ASN A 7 3.88 12.09 9.26
C ASN A 7 3.98 13.62 9.16
N HIS A 8 5.19 14.13 9.11
CA HIS A 8 5.44 15.58 9.10
C HIS A 8 5.01 16.26 7.81
N GLN A 9 4.95 15.53 6.72
CA GLN A 9 4.66 16.10 5.40
C GLN A 9 3.16 16.32 5.18
N THR A 10 2.33 15.36 5.58
CA THR A 10 0.89 15.40 5.31
C THR A 10 0.05 15.97 6.46
N TYR A 11 0.63 16.09 7.67
CA TYR A 11 -0.09 16.56 8.87
C TYR A 11 0.58 17.74 9.57
N PRO A 12 0.95 18.84 8.87
CA PRO A 12 1.66 19.97 9.49
C PRO A 12 0.84 20.65 10.59
N ASN A 13 -0.48 20.79 10.39
CA ASN A 13 -1.37 21.42 11.39
C ASN A 13 -1.51 20.59 12.65
N LEU A 14 -1.58 19.25 12.52
CA LEU A 14 -1.64 18.34 13.68
C LEU A 14 -0.36 18.44 14.51
N ILE A 15 0.79 18.52 13.86
CA ILE A 15 2.09 18.66 14.52
C ILE A 15 2.18 19.99 15.26
N ASN A 16 1.72 21.08 14.66
CA ASN A 16 1.69 22.39 15.32
C ASN A 16 0.77 22.36 16.54
N PHE A 17 -0.39 21.75 16.40
CA PHE A 17 -1.32 21.57 17.51
C PHE A 17 -0.70 20.77 18.66
N PHE A 18 -0.02 19.65 18.38
CA PHE A 18 0.68 18.86 19.39
C PHE A 18 1.77 19.65 20.13
N LYS A 19 2.49 20.52 19.40
CA LYS A 19 3.48 21.43 20.01
C LYS A 19 2.84 22.47 20.94
N GLU A 20 1.68 23.02 20.53
CA GLU A 20 0.95 24.03 21.33
C GLU A 20 0.42 23.46 22.66
N ILE A 21 0.04 22.18 22.67
CA ILE A 21 -0.49 21.53 23.87
C ILE A 21 0.54 20.59 24.56
N ASP A 22 1.82 20.71 24.16
CA ASP A 22 2.95 20.01 24.75
C ASP A 22 2.80 18.46 24.77
N ILE A 23 2.33 17.90 23.66
CA ILE A 23 2.23 16.43 23.50
C ILE A 23 3.54 15.88 22.97
N GLU A 24 4.11 14.89 23.66
CA GLU A 24 5.26 14.14 23.21
C GLU A 24 4.92 13.26 22.00
N ILE A 25 5.76 13.32 20.99
CA ILE A 25 5.67 12.55 19.75
C ILE A 25 6.79 11.53 19.70
N GLU A 26 6.44 10.26 19.53
CA GLU A 26 7.41 9.18 19.37
C GLU A 26 7.58 8.79 17.92
N LYS A 27 8.82 8.51 17.49
CA LYS A 27 9.10 7.99 16.14
C LYS A 27 8.65 6.54 16.04
N SER A 28 7.76 6.26 15.10
CA SER A 28 7.30 4.91 14.78
C SER A 28 7.75 4.50 13.40
N ASP A 29 8.05 3.21 13.23
CA ASP A 29 8.39 2.60 11.95
C ASP A 29 7.17 1.77 11.47
N MET A 30 6.40 2.35 10.56
CA MET A 30 5.27 1.64 9.95
C MET A 30 5.74 0.85 8.74
N SER A 31 5.52 -0.45 8.78
CA SER A 31 5.71 -1.33 7.64
C SER A 31 4.45 -2.16 7.39
N PHE A 32 4.20 -2.40 6.11
CA PHE A 32 3.16 -3.30 5.65
C PHE A 32 3.79 -4.67 5.36
N SER A 33 3.20 -5.73 5.86
CA SER A 33 3.62 -7.08 5.56
C SER A 33 2.42 -7.94 5.16
N VAL A 34 2.67 -8.90 4.29
CA VAL A 34 1.69 -9.86 3.81
C VAL A 34 2.19 -11.27 4.05
N SER A 35 1.33 -12.08 4.65
CA SER A 35 1.47 -13.53 4.74
C SER A 35 0.19 -14.16 4.20
N VAL A 36 0.33 -15.05 3.23
CA VAL A 36 -0.81 -15.72 2.60
C VAL A 36 -0.92 -17.14 3.14
N GLU A 37 -2.00 -17.40 3.86
CA GLU A 37 -2.26 -18.68 4.48
C GLU A 37 -2.20 -19.84 3.47
N ASN A 38 -1.63 -20.98 3.91
CA ASN A 38 -1.40 -22.18 3.09
C ASN A 38 -0.50 -21.99 1.87
N THR A 39 0.32 -20.92 1.86
CA THR A 39 1.35 -20.70 0.85
C THR A 39 2.67 -20.28 1.51
N ASN A 40 3.78 -20.30 0.75
CA ASN A 40 5.05 -19.71 1.18
C ASN A 40 5.16 -18.22 0.77
N TYR A 41 4.03 -17.56 0.57
CA TYR A 41 3.98 -16.21 0.08
C TYR A 41 4.02 -15.21 1.24
N GLU A 42 5.23 -14.78 1.59
CA GLU A 42 5.45 -13.83 2.67
C GLU A 42 6.44 -12.75 2.25
N TYR A 43 6.13 -11.50 2.55
CA TYR A 43 7.03 -10.38 2.33
C TYR A 43 6.68 -9.20 3.23
N CYS A 44 7.65 -8.29 3.40
CA CYS A 44 7.48 -7.03 4.13
C CYS A 44 7.88 -5.86 3.24
N GLY A 45 7.14 -4.76 3.33
CA GLY A 45 7.38 -3.52 2.58
C GLY A 45 8.59 -2.69 3.04
N LYS A 46 9.43 -3.21 3.94
CA LYS A 46 10.68 -2.57 4.39
C LYS A 46 11.81 -2.64 3.36
N GLY A 47 11.57 -2.08 2.16
CA GLY A 47 12.56 -2.08 1.09
C GLY A 47 12.85 -3.47 0.51
N LEU A 48 13.90 -3.57 -0.31
CA LEU A 48 14.25 -4.81 -1.01
C LEU A 48 14.56 -5.97 -0.06
N SER A 49 15.20 -5.71 1.08
CA SER A 49 15.51 -6.74 2.07
C SER A 49 14.25 -7.38 2.68
N GLY A 50 13.21 -6.60 2.91
CA GLY A 50 11.93 -7.10 3.39
C GLY A 50 11.14 -7.86 2.33
N ILE A 51 11.16 -7.36 1.09
CA ILE A 51 10.47 -8.02 -0.05
C ILE A 51 11.09 -9.40 -0.33
N PHE A 52 12.41 -9.52 -0.25
CA PHE A 52 13.14 -10.76 -0.50
C PHE A 52 13.62 -11.46 0.77
N ALA A 53 12.99 -11.18 1.93
CA ALA A 53 13.31 -11.86 3.19
C ALA A 53 13.17 -13.39 3.07
N ASN A 54 12.15 -13.86 2.36
CA ASN A 54 12.04 -15.25 1.95
C ASN A 54 12.74 -15.44 0.60
N LYS A 55 13.92 -16.09 0.61
CA LYS A 55 14.73 -16.31 -0.60
C LYS A 55 14.02 -17.15 -1.68
N SER A 56 13.03 -17.97 -1.32
CA SER A 56 12.23 -18.72 -2.27
C SER A 56 11.42 -17.82 -3.21
N ASN A 57 11.12 -16.59 -2.79
CA ASN A 57 10.44 -15.61 -3.60
C ASN A 57 11.22 -15.20 -4.85
N LEU A 58 12.55 -15.26 -4.82
CA LEU A 58 13.41 -14.99 -5.99
C LEU A 58 13.23 -15.98 -7.14
N LEU A 59 12.79 -17.19 -6.83
CA LEU A 59 12.53 -18.25 -7.83
C LEU A 59 11.05 -18.33 -8.21
N ASN A 60 10.20 -17.53 -7.58
CA ASN A 60 8.77 -17.53 -7.86
C ASN A 60 8.41 -16.47 -8.91
N ILE A 61 8.08 -16.92 -10.12
CA ILE A 61 7.75 -16.05 -11.25
C ILE A 61 6.54 -15.14 -10.92
N GLU A 62 5.52 -15.65 -10.22
CA GLU A 62 4.35 -14.86 -9.85
C GLU A 62 4.71 -13.77 -8.83
N PHE A 63 5.65 -14.06 -7.92
CA PHE A 63 6.17 -13.07 -6.99
C PHE A 63 6.97 -11.99 -7.72
N LEU A 64 7.81 -12.35 -8.66
CA LEU A 64 8.57 -11.39 -9.48
C LEU A 64 7.65 -10.51 -10.33
N LYS A 65 6.61 -11.06 -10.92
CA LYS A 65 5.57 -10.27 -11.62
C LYS A 65 4.93 -9.25 -10.68
N MET A 66 4.51 -9.69 -9.49
CA MET A 66 3.95 -8.78 -8.48
C MET A 66 4.93 -7.66 -8.14
N PHE A 67 6.20 -7.99 -7.92
CA PHE A 67 7.22 -7.00 -7.58
C PHE A 67 7.39 -5.93 -8.68
N PHE A 68 7.45 -6.34 -9.95
CA PHE A 68 7.52 -5.40 -11.06
C PHE A 68 6.23 -4.57 -11.21
N ASP A 69 5.08 -5.16 -10.94
CA ASP A 69 3.81 -4.45 -10.94
C ASP A 69 3.74 -3.42 -9.81
N ILE A 70 4.28 -3.72 -8.63
CA ILE A 70 4.41 -2.76 -7.53
C ILE A 70 5.21 -1.53 -8.00
N LEU A 71 6.39 -1.73 -8.58
CA LEU A 71 7.22 -0.63 -9.07
C LEU A 71 6.51 0.18 -10.18
N LYS A 72 5.83 -0.52 -11.10
CA LYS A 72 5.03 0.10 -12.16
C LYS A 72 3.88 0.92 -11.57
N PHE A 73 3.18 0.41 -10.56
CA PHE A 73 2.07 1.09 -9.91
C PHE A 73 2.51 2.41 -9.28
N TYR A 74 3.55 2.40 -8.46
CA TYR A 74 4.07 3.64 -7.84
C TYR A 74 4.47 4.68 -8.89
N LYS A 75 5.17 4.26 -9.94
CA LYS A 75 5.51 5.17 -11.05
C LYS A 75 4.28 5.73 -11.77
N THR A 76 3.21 4.96 -11.85
CA THR A 76 1.95 5.40 -12.47
C THR A 76 1.20 6.36 -11.56
N CYS A 77 1.25 6.14 -10.23
CA CYS A 77 0.61 7.02 -9.24
C CYS A 77 1.20 8.45 -9.25
N ASP A 78 2.47 8.61 -9.58
CA ASP A 78 3.08 9.94 -9.73
C ASP A 78 2.38 10.81 -10.81
N ASN A 79 1.67 10.19 -11.74
CA ASN A 79 0.94 10.84 -12.84
C ASN A 79 -0.59 10.73 -12.71
N ILE A 80 -1.09 10.27 -11.57
CA ILE A 80 -2.52 9.98 -11.37
C ILE A 80 -3.41 11.23 -11.41
N SER A 81 -2.81 12.43 -11.26
CA SER A 81 -3.52 13.71 -11.37
C SER A 81 -4.17 13.93 -12.74
N GLU A 82 -3.72 13.22 -13.78
CA GLU A 82 -4.28 13.24 -15.14
C GLU A 82 -5.41 12.22 -15.35
N ILE A 83 -5.58 11.29 -14.41
CA ILE A 83 -6.63 10.28 -14.46
C ILE A 83 -7.92 10.87 -13.90
N ASP A 84 -9.05 10.58 -14.57
CA ASP A 84 -10.37 10.97 -14.09
C ASP A 84 -10.56 10.53 -12.62
N GLN A 85 -10.78 11.48 -11.73
CA GLN A 85 -10.97 11.25 -10.30
C GLN A 85 -12.13 10.29 -9.95
N LYS A 86 -12.99 10.00 -10.91
CA LYS A 86 -14.12 9.07 -10.76
C LYS A 86 -13.77 7.61 -11.03
N ILE A 87 -12.59 7.32 -11.60
CA ILE A 87 -12.16 5.94 -11.85
C ILE A 87 -11.96 5.24 -10.52
N THR A 88 -12.55 4.05 -10.37
CA THR A 88 -12.33 3.18 -9.21
C THR A 88 -11.01 2.40 -9.36
N LEU A 89 -10.47 1.91 -8.23
CA LEU A 89 -9.31 1.02 -8.26
C LEU A 89 -9.57 -0.21 -9.14
N ASP A 90 -10.76 -0.83 -9.04
CA ASP A 90 -11.14 -1.97 -9.88
C ASP A 90 -11.10 -1.66 -11.37
N ASP A 91 -11.62 -0.50 -11.78
CA ASP A 91 -11.59 -0.09 -13.19
C ASP A 91 -10.17 0.19 -13.65
N PHE A 92 -9.37 0.87 -12.84
CA PHE A 92 -7.95 1.10 -13.10
C PHE A 92 -7.17 -0.21 -13.27
N LEU A 93 -7.40 -1.18 -12.39
CA LEU A 93 -6.73 -2.48 -12.44
C LEU A 93 -7.12 -3.28 -13.68
N LYS A 94 -8.39 -3.21 -14.11
CA LYS A 94 -8.88 -3.87 -15.34
C LYS A 94 -8.25 -3.27 -16.60
N ILE A 95 -8.20 -1.94 -16.70
CA ILE A 95 -7.67 -1.22 -17.86
C ILE A 95 -6.19 -1.53 -18.08
N ASN A 96 -5.39 -1.59 -17.02
CA ASN A 96 -3.93 -1.65 -17.09
C ASN A 96 -3.35 -3.07 -17.07
N LYS A 97 -4.17 -4.11 -17.06
CA LYS A 97 -3.77 -5.54 -17.12
C LYS A 97 -2.69 -5.93 -16.08
N TRP A 98 -2.96 -5.68 -14.82
CA TRP A 98 -2.09 -6.05 -13.70
C TRP A 98 -2.11 -7.57 -13.45
N SER A 99 -1.03 -8.11 -12.88
CA SER A 99 -0.97 -9.51 -12.49
C SER A 99 -1.95 -9.81 -11.35
N LYS A 100 -2.48 -11.04 -11.33
CA LYS A 100 -3.36 -11.49 -10.23
C LYS A 100 -2.64 -11.47 -8.88
N SER A 101 -1.35 -11.78 -8.87
CA SER A 101 -0.52 -11.72 -7.66
C SER A 101 -0.41 -10.29 -7.12
N PHE A 102 -0.24 -9.28 -7.96
CA PHE A 102 -0.27 -7.87 -7.55
C PHE A 102 -1.62 -7.50 -6.97
N ILE A 103 -2.72 -7.85 -7.64
CA ILE A 103 -4.07 -7.52 -7.18
C ILE A 103 -4.37 -8.18 -5.84
N ASN A 104 -4.20 -9.50 -5.74
CA ASN A 104 -4.67 -10.26 -4.60
C ASN A 104 -3.72 -10.23 -3.39
N TYR A 105 -2.42 -10.07 -3.62
CA TYR A 105 -1.40 -10.19 -2.57
C TYR A 105 -0.69 -8.88 -2.25
N HIS A 106 -0.98 -7.79 -2.97
CA HIS A 106 -0.41 -6.48 -2.65
C HIS A 106 -1.47 -5.39 -2.54
N ILE A 107 -2.07 -4.96 -3.68
CA ILE A 107 -2.84 -3.72 -3.70
C ILE A 107 -4.14 -3.84 -2.87
N ILE A 108 -4.92 -4.90 -3.01
CA ILE A 108 -6.17 -5.08 -2.25
C ILE A 108 -5.90 -5.24 -0.74
N PRO A 109 -4.95 -6.11 -0.27
CA PRO A 109 -4.60 -6.18 1.14
C PRO A 109 -4.06 -4.86 1.71
N MET A 110 -3.24 -4.14 0.95
CA MET A 110 -2.69 -2.85 1.35
C MET A 110 -3.80 -1.81 1.58
N VAL A 111 -4.70 -1.66 0.61
CA VAL A 111 -5.84 -0.74 0.71
C VAL A 111 -6.74 -1.11 1.87
N SER A 112 -7.04 -2.40 2.02
CA SER A 112 -7.85 -2.90 3.13
C SER A 112 -7.24 -2.57 4.50
N ALA A 113 -5.92 -2.72 4.62
CA ALA A 113 -5.21 -2.43 5.86
C ALA A 113 -5.15 -0.93 6.17
N ILE A 114 -4.86 -0.08 5.17
CA ILE A 114 -4.75 1.38 5.34
C ILE A 114 -6.11 1.99 5.71
N TRP A 115 -7.17 1.58 5.03
CA TRP A 115 -8.49 2.17 5.19
C TRP A 115 -9.42 1.37 6.12
N SER A 116 -8.90 0.31 6.76
CA SER A 116 -9.65 -0.56 7.67
C SER A 116 -10.98 -1.05 7.06
N MET A 117 -10.93 -1.43 5.78
CA MET A 117 -12.10 -1.89 5.03
C MET A 117 -11.96 -3.35 4.59
N PRO A 118 -13.07 -4.07 4.38
CA PRO A 118 -13.00 -5.42 3.87
C PRO A 118 -12.50 -5.46 2.42
N PRO A 119 -11.77 -6.52 2.00
CA PRO A 119 -11.16 -6.62 0.68
C PRO A 119 -12.12 -6.42 -0.50
N TYR A 120 -13.38 -6.83 -0.37
CA TYR A 120 -14.40 -6.67 -1.42
C TYR A 120 -14.87 -5.22 -1.62
N GLU A 121 -14.57 -4.33 -0.66
CA GLU A 121 -14.84 -2.88 -0.79
C GLU A 121 -13.62 -2.12 -1.31
N ALA A 122 -12.41 -2.63 -1.12
CA ALA A 122 -11.16 -1.96 -1.48
C ALA A 122 -11.11 -1.56 -2.97
N GLY A 123 -11.62 -2.42 -3.86
CA GLY A 123 -11.67 -2.15 -5.29
C GLY A 123 -12.58 -0.99 -5.70
N LYS A 124 -13.54 -0.61 -4.84
CA LYS A 124 -14.46 0.51 -5.09
C LYS A 124 -13.87 1.87 -4.74
N MET A 125 -12.69 1.92 -4.12
CA MET A 125 -12.02 3.17 -3.77
C MET A 125 -11.69 3.97 -5.02
N PRO A 126 -11.97 5.29 -5.04
CA PRO A 126 -11.57 6.16 -6.14
C PRO A 126 -10.05 6.31 -6.20
N MET A 127 -9.49 6.36 -7.42
CA MET A 127 -8.05 6.46 -7.65
C MET A 127 -7.41 7.76 -7.14
N ASN A 128 -8.18 8.81 -6.88
CA ASN A 128 -7.66 10.06 -6.30
C ASN A 128 -7.21 9.94 -4.84
N PHE A 129 -7.40 8.78 -4.21
CA PHE A 129 -6.91 8.51 -2.85
C PHE A 129 -5.54 7.80 -2.83
N PHE A 130 -4.98 7.51 -4.00
CA PHE A 130 -3.69 6.87 -4.18
C PHE A 130 -2.66 7.85 -4.72
#